data_9560cd8cf4719af957ae965955d1ca0d
#
_entry.id   9560cd8cf4719af957ae965955d1ca0d
#
_cell.length_a   1.000
_cell.length_b   1.000
_cell.length_c   1.000
_cell.angle_alpha   90.00
_cell.angle_beta   90.00
_cell.angle_gamma   90.00
#
_symmetry.space_group_name_H-M   'P 1'
#
loop_
_entity.id
_entity.type
_entity.pdbx_description
1 polymer ?
#
loop_
_entity_poly.entity_id
_entity_poly.type
_entity_poly.pdbx_seq_one_letter_code
_entity_poly.pdbx_strand_id
1 'polypeptide(L)'
;AMTQPTKAYHGVRFAETFGDFGFAMRCKAVGLRDTGPCLSPFNAFLLLTGVETLPLRMERHAANEQAVAEYLAEHPLVEWVSYPGLPSSPYHDLARRYMPKGAGAVFTFGVKGGYEMGIRVVESCELFSHLANIGDTRSLIIHPASTTHRQLDQEQARKAGAGPEVIRLSIGLETAADVIADLEQALRAAARATTASAA
;
A
#
# COMPACT_ATOMS: atom_id res chain seq x y z
N ALA A 1 5.20 -28.74 1.45
CA ALA A 1 3.82 -29.26 1.31
C ALA A 1 3.57 -29.88 -0.09
N MET A 2 4.12 -29.31 -1.17
CA MET A 2 3.88 -29.79 -2.54
C MET A 2 4.72 -31.04 -2.89
N THR A 3 5.93 -31.14 -2.37
CA THR A 3 6.92 -32.20 -2.64
C THR A 3 6.91 -33.32 -1.60
N GLN A 4 6.20 -33.14 -0.48
CA GLN A 4 6.09 -34.17 0.57
C GLN A 4 4.92 -35.11 0.30
N PRO A 5 5.05 -36.41 0.66
CA PRO A 5 3.96 -37.36 0.57
C PRO A 5 2.74 -36.90 1.40
N THR A 6 1.57 -36.90 0.82
CA THR A 6 0.33 -36.54 1.49
C THR A 6 -0.40 -37.79 1.96
N LYS A 7 -0.39 -38.08 3.28
CA LYS A 7 -0.95 -39.33 3.86
C LYS A 7 -2.41 -39.57 3.48
N ALA A 8 -3.24 -38.51 3.53
CA ALA A 8 -4.67 -38.59 3.19
C ALA A 8 -4.93 -38.92 1.72
N TYR A 9 -3.92 -38.84 0.86
CA TYR A 9 -3.98 -39.17 -0.56
C TYR A 9 -2.98 -40.27 -0.93
N HIS A 10 -2.85 -41.28 -0.08
CA HIS A 10 -2.03 -42.48 -0.32
C HIS A 10 -0.57 -42.18 -0.68
N GLY A 11 -0.01 -41.11 -0.14
CA GLY A 11 1.39 -40.73 -0.38
C GLY A 11 1.62 -39.89 -1.63
N VAL A 12 0.58 -39.41 -2.31
CA VAL A 12 0.71 -38.53 -3.48
C VAL A 12 1.57 -37.30 -3.15
N ARG A 13 2.55 -37.04 -4.02
CA ARG A 13 3.37 -35.83 -4.05
C ARG A 13 2.84 -34.96 -5.18
N PHE A 14 2.09 -33.92 -4.87
CA PHE A 14 1.35 -33.15 -5.87
C PHE A 14 2.24 -32.53 -6.96
N ALA A 15 3.43 -32.03 -6.61
CA ALA A 15 4.35 -31.48 -7.62
C ALA A 15 4.87 -32.54 -8.57
N GLU A 16 5.23 -33.74 -8.07
CA GLU A 16 5.75 -34.82 -8.90
C GLU A 16 4.66 -35.46 -9.76
N THR A 17 3.44 -35.62 -9.19
CA THR A 17 2.33 -36.30 -9.88
C THR A 17 1.68 -35.42 -10.95
N PHE A 18 1.59 -34.12 -10.73
CA PHE A 18 0.82 -33.20 -11.57
C PHE A 18 1.64 -32.08 -12.20
N GLY A 19 2.96 -32.04 -11.97
CA GLY A 19 3.86 -31.03 -12.55
C GLY A 19 3.35 -29.60 -12.31
N ASP A 20 3.22 -28.81 -13.35
CA ASP A 20 2.79 -27.40 -13.31
C ASP A 20 1.38 -27.21 -12.71
N PHE A 21 0.54 -28.23 -12.81
CA PHE A 21 -0.80 -28.23 -12.20
C PHE A 21 -0.82 -28.65 -10.73
N GLY A 22 0.32 -29.03 -10.17
CA GLY A 22 0.43 -29.57 -8.81
C GLY A 22 -0.20 -28.70 -7.75
N PHE A 23 0.01 -27.38 -7.82
CA PHE A 23 -0.59 -26.43 -6.88
C PHE A 23 -2.13 -26.38 -7.00
N ALA A 24 -2.65 -26.22 -8.21
CA ALA A 24 -4.08 -26.18 -8.46
C ALA A 24 -4.79 -27.50 -8.05
N MET A 25 -4.15 -28.64 -8.35
CA MET A 25 -4.67 -29.96 -7.96
C MET A 25 -4.67 -30.16 -6.45
N ARG A 26 -3.65 -29.66 -5.73
CA ARG A 26 -3.64 -29.67 -4.28
C ARG A 26 -4.72 -28.75 -3.68
N CYS A 27 -4.89 -27.55 -4.21
CA CYS A 27 -5.97 -26.65 -3.80
C CYS A 27 -7.34 -27.31 -3.97
N LYS A 28 -7.57 -27.98 -5.10
CA LYS A 28 -8.81 -28.70 -5.38
C LYS A 28 -9.01 -29.90 -4.47
N ALA A 29 -8.00 -30.77 -4.36
CA ALA A 29 -8.11 -32.03 -3.65
C ALA A 29 -8.16 -31.85 -2.12
N VAL A 30 -7.32 -30.98 -1.56
CA VAL A 30 -7.22 -30.77 -0.11
C VAL A 30 -8.04 -29.56 0.33
N GLY A 31 -7.80 -28.37 -0.26
CA GLY A 31 -8.46 -27.16 0.15
C GLY A 31 -9.97 -27.19 -0.12
N LEU A 32 -10.36 -27.28 -1.37
CA LEU A 32 -11.77 -27.22 -1.78
C LEU A 32 -12.56 -28.40 -1.20
N ARG A 33 -12.03 -29.63 -1.30
CA ARG A 33 -12.72 -30.82 -0.82
C ARG A 33 -12.91 -30.82 0.69
N ASP A 34 -11.86 -30.47 1.46
CA ASP A 34 -11.89 -30.65 2.92
C ASP A 34 -12.54 -29.47 3.65
N THR A 35 -12.42 -28.23 3.09
CA THR A 35 -12.96 -27.02 3.73
C THR A 35 -14.11 -26.37 2.96
N GLY A 36 -14.38 -26.79 1.72
CA GLY A 36 -15.51 -26.38 0.91
C GLY A 36 -15.57 -24.93 0.43
N PRO A 37 -14.47 -24.12 0.40
CA PRO A 37 -14.56 -22.74 -0.04
C PRO A 37 -14.96 -22.69 -1.53
N CYS A 38 -16.07 -22.05 -1.79
CA CYS A 38 -16.57 -21.85 -3.15
C CYS A 38 -17.07 -20.43 -3.33
N LEU A 39 -16.58 -19.77 -4.38
CA LEU A 39 -17.06 -18.46 -4.74
C LEU A 39 -18.48 -18.55 -5.29
N SER A 40 -19.43 -17.76 -4.73
CA SER A 40 -20.77 -17.72 -5.28
C SER A 40 -20.78 -17.08 -6.68
N PRO A 41 -21.72 -17.48 -7.57
CA PRO A 41 -21.83 -16.86 -8.90
C PRO A 41 -22.02 -15.34 -8.85
N PHE A 42 -22.76 -14.85 -7.88
CA PHE A 42 -22.98 -13.40 -7.70
C PHE A 42 -21.68 -12.67 -7.30
N ASN A 43 -20.92 -13.24 -6.38
CA ASN A 43 -19.61 -12.66 -6.01
C ASN A 43 -18.63 -12.71 -7.18
N ALA A 44 -18.64 -13.79 -7.97
CA ALA A 44 -17.83 -13.89 -9.18
C ALA A 44 -18.20 -12.80 -10.20
N PHE A 45 -19.48 -12.55 -10.41
CA PHE A 45 -19.96 -11.46 -11.27
C PHE A 45 -19.47 -10.08 -10.81
N LEU A 46 -19.58 -9.78 -9.51
CA LEU A 46 -19.08 -8.51 -8.96
C LEU A 46 -17.57 -8.35 -9.13
N LEU A 47 -16.79 -9.41 -8.88
CA LEU A 47 -15.35 -9.40 -9.08
C LEU A 47 -14.98 -9.18 -10.55
N LEU A 48 -15.63 -9.87 -11.48
CA LEU A 48 -15.41 -9.71 -12.92
C LEU A 48 -15.70 -8.28 -13.36
N THR A 49 -16.83 -7.69 -12.94
CA THR A 49 -17.17 -6.29 -13.21
C THR A 49 -16.08 -5.33 -12.70
N GLY A 50 -15.53 -5.60 -11.50
CA GLY A 50 -14.42 -4.82 -10.96
C GLY A 50 -13.11 -4.98 -11.74
N VAL A 51 -12.83 -6.18 -12.25
CA VAL A 51 -11.61 -6.48 -13.02
C VAL A 51 -11.64 -5.83 -14.41
N GLU A 52 -12.79 -5.72 -15.05
CA GLU A 52 -12.92 -5.12 -16.39
C GLU A 52 -12.37 -3.68 -16.47
N THR A 53 -12.51 -2.90 -15.41
CA THR A 53 -12.02 -1.52 -15.34
C THR A 53 -10.67 -1.38 -14.61
N LEU A 54 -10.10 -2.48 -14.12
CA LEU A 54 -8.86 -2.44 -13.32
C LEU A 54 -7.67 -1.77 -14.05
N PRO A 55 -7.40 -2.05 -15.33
CA PRO A 55 -6.30 -1.40 -16.04
C PRO A 55 -6.42 0.13 -16.08
N LEU A 56 -7.62 0.65 -16.33
CA LEU A 56 -7.90 2.09 -16.36
C LEU A 56 -7.69 2.73 -14.98
N ARG A 57 -8.15 2.06 -13.92
CA ARG A 57 -7.95 2.52 -12.55
C ARG A 57 -6.46 2.53 -12.17
N MET A 58 -5.72 1.47 -12.51
CA MET A 58 -4.30 1.38 -12.20
C MET A 58 -3.46 2.43 -12.93
N GLU A 59 -3.80 2.76 -14.16
CA GLU A 59 -3.16 3.85 -14.90
C GLU A 59 -3.36 5.20 -14.18
N ARG A 60 -4.60 5.49 -13.75
CA ARG A 60 -4.90 6.71 -13.00
C ARG A 60 -4.22 6.73 -11.63
N HIS A 61 -4.24 5.63 -10.89
CA HIS A 61 -3.54 5.50 -9.61
C HIS A 61 -2.05 5.82 -9.76
N ALA A 62 -1.38 5.18 -10.73
CA ALA A 62 0.05 5.36 -10.94
C ALA A 62 0.41 6.80 -11.36
N ALA A 63 -0.41 7.42 -12.22
CA ALA A 63 -0.23 8.80 -12.64
C ALA A 63 -0.40 9.79 -11.47
N ASN A 64 -1.45 9.61 -10.68
CA ASN A 64 -1.71 10.45 -9.51
C ASN A 64 -0.59 10.29 -8.47
N GLU A 65 -0.16 9.06 -8.20
CA GLU A 65 0.89 8.79 -7.22
C GLU A 65 2.21 9.40 -7.62
N GLN A 66 2.60 9.30 -8.89
CA GLN A 66 3.81 9.92 -9.41
C GLN A 66 3.80 11.44 -9.13
N ALA A 67 2.70 12.12 -9.47
CA ALA A 67 2.56 13.56 -9.26
C ALA A 67 2.63 13.94 -7.76
N VAL A 68 1.99 13.16 -6.89
CA VAL A 68 2.02 13.39 -5.43
C VAL A 68 3.41 13.13 -4.85
N ALA A 69 4.09 12.08 -5.30
CA ALA A 69 5.44 11.75 -4.83
C ALA A 69 6.46 12.81 -5.26
N GLU A 70 6.38 13.31 -6.48
CA GLU A 70 7.21 14.42 -6.99
C GLU A 70 6.99 15.70 -6.18
N TYR A 71 5.74 16.06 -5.92
CA TYR A 71 5.40 17.20 -5.09
C TYR A 71 5.97 17.08 -3.67
N LEU A 72 5.79 15.94 -3.03
CA LEU A 72 6.29 15.70 -1.66
C LEU A 72 7.82 15.67 -1.60
N ALA A 73 8.50 15.20 -2.64
CA ALA A 73 9.96 15.15 -2.69
C ALA A 73 10.62 16.53 -2.65
N GLU A 74 9.92 17.57 -3.10
CA GLU A 74 10.39 18.96 -3.09
C GLU A 74 9.83 19.78 -1.91
N HIS A 75 8.94 19.19 -1.11
CA HIS A 75 8.25 19.92 -0.06
C HIS A 75 9.15 20.19 1.17
N PRO A 76 9.25 21.44 1.70
CA PRO A 76 10.19 21.81 2.76
C PRO A 76 9.96 21.10 4.10
N LEU A 77 8.75 20.63 4.40
CA LEU A 77 8.39 19.90 5.62
C LEU A 77 8.56 18.38 5.49
N VAL A 78 8.93 17.89 4.31
CA VAL A 78 9.21 16.47 4.06
C VAL A 78 10.73 16.24 4.15
N GLU A 79 11.11 15.15 4.77
CA GLU A 79 12.51 14.77 4.94
C GLU A 79 12.97 13.81 3.84
N TRP A 80 12.11 12.87 3.48
CA TRP A 80 12.36 11.88 2.44
C TRP A 80 11.05 11.32 1.88
N VAL A 81 11.11 10.79 0.65
CA VAL A 81 10.03 10.05 0.00
C VAL A 81 10.57 8.71 -0.48
N SER A 82 9.88 7.62 -0.11
CA SER A 82 10.22 6.26 -0.52
C SER A 82 9.22 5.76 -1.57
N TYR A 83 9.47 6.13 -2.82
CA TYR A 83 8.67 5.73 -3.96
C TYR A 83 9.56 5.31 -5.13
N PRO A 84 9.41 4.08 -5.68
CA PRO A 84 10.31 3.59 -6.73
C PRO A 84 10.12 4.29 -8.09
N GLY A 85 9.07 5.07 -8.27
CA GLY A 85 8.87 5.92 -9.45
C GLY A 85 9.75 7.17 -9.49
N LEU A 86 10.33 7.60 -8.36
CA LEU A 86 11.24 8.75 -8.31
C LEU A 86 12.65 8.37 -8.79
N PRO A 87 13.33 9.23 -9.60
CA PRO A 87 14.70 9.00 -10.04
C PRO A 87 15.71 8.85 -8.90
N SER A 88 15.44 9.46 -7.74
CA SER A 88 16.26 9.37 -6.54
C SER A 88 16.15 8.03 -5.80
N SER A 89 15.16 7.22 -6.14
CA SER A 89 14.96 5.91 -5.49
C SER A 89 16.04 4.90 -5.91
N PRO A 90 16.62 4.15 -4.97
CA PRO A 90 17.56 3.08 -5.28
C PRO A 90 16.91 1.93 -6.08
N TYR A 91 15.59 1.89 -6.14
CA TYR A 91 14.82 0.87 -6.87
C TYR A 91 14.26 1.38 -8.21
N HIS A 92 14.60 2.60 -8.63
CA HIS A 92 14.03 3.22 -9.84
C HIS A 92 14.24 2.36 -11.10
N ASP A 93 15.46 1.89 -11.34
CA ASP A 93 15.76 1.07 -12.52
C ASP A 93 15.06 -0.28 -12.50
N LEU A 94 14.90 -0.88 -11.30
CA LEU A 94 14.13 -2.11 -11.15
C LEU A 94 12.64 -1.85 -11.40
N ALA A 95 12.10 -0.74 -10.92
CA ALA A 95 10.72 -0.36 -11.18
C ALA A 95 10.47 -0.16 -12.67
N ARG A 96 11.34 0.55 -13.38
CA ARG A 96 11.24 0.72 -14.83
C ARG A 96 11.29 -0.60 -15.58
N ARG A 97 12.11 -1.55 -15.12
CA ARG A 97 12.25 -2.87 -15.74
C ARG A 97 11.03 -3.77 -15.53
N TYR A 98 10.50 -3.82 -14.30
CA TYR A 98 9.45 -4.77 -13.93
C TYR A 98 8.04 -4.17 -13.92
N MET A 99 7.94 -2.86 -13.79
CA MET A 99 6.68 -2.12 -13.74
C MET A 99 6.69 -0.95 -14.75
N PRO A 100 6.86 -1.20 -16.05
CA PRO A 100 7.06 -0.15 -17.06
C PRO A 100 5.84 0.76 -17.25
N LYS A 101 4.67 0.36 -16.75
CA LYS A 101 3.41 1.12 -16.84
C LYS A 101 3.09 1.96 -15.60
N GLY A 102 3.98 1.96 -14.61
CA GLY A 102 3.80 2.73 -13.38
C GLY A 102 4.28 1.94 -12.16
N ALA A 103 4.80 2.64 -11.16
CA ALA A 103 5.48 2.04 -10.01
C ALA A 103 4.55 1.69 -8.83
N GLY A 104 3.24 1.71 -9.06
CA GLY A 104 2.23 1.38 -8.06
C GLY A 104 1.45 2.58 -7.56
N ALA A 105 0.72 2.43 -6.46
CA ALA A 105 -0.13 3.45 -5.86
C ALA A 105 -0.05 3.49 -4.33
N VAL A 106 1.01 2.96 -3.74
CA VAL A 106 1.27 2.96 -2.30
C VAL A 106 2.72 3.31 -2.04
N PHE A 107 2.95 4.36 -1.27
CA PHE A 107 4.29 4.74 -0.85
C PHE A 107 4.33 5.33 0.56
N THR A 108 5.52 5.63 1.05
CA THR A 108 5.73 6.28 2.34
C THR A 108 6.61 7.51 2.20
N PHE A 109 6.42 8.46 3.09
CA PHE A 109 7.30 9.61 3.23
C PHE A 109 7.51 9.94 4.70
N GLY A 110 8.62 10.59 5.03
CA GLY A 110 8.95 11.05 6.36
C GLY A 110 8.72 12.54 6.50
N VAL A 111 8.04 12.96 7.58
CA VAL A 111 7.84 14.37 7.90
C VAL A 111 8.88 14.86 8.89
N LYS A 112 9.36 16.10 8.73
CA LYS A 112 10.20 16.78 9.71
C LYS A 112 9.37 17.08 10.96
N GLY A 113 9.88 16.70 12.14
CA GLY A 113 9.16 16.88 13.41
C GLY A 113 8.64 15.57 14.02
N GLY A 114 8.86 14.44 13.36
CA GLY A 114 8.68 13.11 13.94
C GLY A 114 7.23 12.74 14.26
N TYR A 115 7.04 12.03 15.38
CA TYR A 115 5.79 11.37 15.75
C TYR A 115 4.57 12.30 15.84
N GLU A 116 4.70 13.41 16.57
CA GLU A 116 3.60 14.36 16.75
C GLU A 116 3.22 15.07 15.44
N MET A 117 4.22 15.40 14.63
CA MET A 117 3.99 16.00 13.32
C MET A 117 3.26 15.02 12.39
N GLY A 118 3.65 13.73 12.40
CA GLY A 118 3.01 12.68 11.61
C GLY A 118 1.53 12.51 11.94
N ILE A 119 1.18 12.46 13.23
CA ILE A 119 -0.22 12.39 13.68
C ILE A 119 -1.00 13.61 13.22
N ARG A 120 -0.48 14.82 13.46
CA ARG A 120 -1.16 16.07 13.12
C ARG A 120 -1.40 16.22 11.62
N VAL A 121 -0.47 15.79 10.77
CA VAL A 121 -0.69 15.80 9.31
C VAL A 121 -1.86 14.90 8.96
N VAL A 122 -1.90 13.67 9.47
CA VAL A 122 -2.98 12.72 9.18
C VAL A 122 -4.34 13.24 9.67
N GLU A 123 -4.39 13.81 10.86
CA GLU A 123 -5.62 14.37 11.45
C GLU A 123 -6.10 15.67 10.77
N SER A 124 -5.20 16.37 10.06
CA SER A 124 -5.52 17.62 9.35
C SER A 124 -5.95 17.41 7.90
N CYS A 125 -5.85 16.19 7.37
CA CYS A 125 -6.35 15.89 6.02
C CYS A 125 -7.88 15.91 6.00
N GLU A 126 -8.46 16.50 4.96
CA GLU A 126 -9.90 16.63 4.76
C GLU A 126 -10.42 15.73 3.63
N LEU A 127 -9.61 15.47 2.60
CA LEU A 127 -9.93 14.61 1.47
C LEU A 127 -9.58 13.15 1.73
N PHE A 128 -8.43 12.91 2.35
CA PHE A 128 -7.96 11.55 2.61
C PHE A 128 -8.82 10.83 3.63
N SER A 129 -9.11 9.56 3.37
CA SER A 129 -9.70 8.67 4.39
C SER A 129 -8.61 8.09 5.30
N HIS A 130 -8.81 8.20 6.61
CA HIS A 130 -7.87 7.66 7.60
C HIS A 130 -8.08 6.17 7.80
N LEU A 131 -7.57 5.37 6.90
CA LEU A 131 -7.60 3.91 6.95
C LEU A 131 -6.48 3.28 6.12
N ALA A 132 -6.22 1.98 6.32
CA ALA A 132 -5.25 1.21 5.55
C ALA A 132 -5.95 0.29 4.54
N ASN A 133 -5.66 0.48 3.26
CA ASN A 133 -6.04 -0.41 2.16
C ASN A 133 -5.07 -0.20 0.99
N ILE A 134 -5.26 -0.93 -0.10
CA ILE A 134 -4.50 -0.81 -1.36
C ILE A 134 -5.48 -0.84 -2.52
N GLY A 135 -5.38 0.14 -3.43
CA GLY A 135 -6.20 0.19 -4.64
C GLY A 135 -7.65 0.61 -4.40
N ASP A 136 -7.94 1.26 -3.27
CA ASP A 136 -9.23 1.94 -3.07
C ASP A 136 -9.34 3.12 -4.05
N THR A 137 -10.55 3.40 -4.50
CA THR A 137 -10.80 4.56 -5.38
C THR A 137 -10.58 5.90 -4.67
N ARG A 138 -10.62 5.93 -3.35
CA ARG A 138 -10.32 7.06 -2.49
C ARG A 138 -8.86 7.05 -2.08
N SER A 139 -8.28 8.24 -1.95
CA SER A 139 -6.97 8.41 -1.35
C SER A 139 -7.00 8.13 0.15
N LEU A 140 -6.04 7.34 0.63
CA LEU A 140 -5.97 6.88 2.01
C LEU A 140 -4.65 7.30 2.64
N ILE A 141 -4.69 7.63 3.93
CA ILE A 141 -3.55 8.05 4.71
C ILE A 141 -3.54 7.38 6.07
N ILE A 142 -2.38 6.96 6.53
CA ILE A 142 -2.17 6.53 7.92
C ILE A 142 -0.80 6.98 8.44
N HIS A 143 -0.72 7.13 9.76
CA HIS A 143 0.54 7.19 10.50
C HIS A 143 0.79 5.81 11.14
N PRO A 144 1.64 4.94 10.57
CA PRO A 144 1.76 3.55 11.00
C PRO A 144 2.17 3.40 12.47
N ALA A 145 3.07 4.24 12.95
CA ALA A 145 3.57 4.18 14.32
C ALA A 145 2.48 4.38 15.38
N SER A 146 1.44 5.19 15.10
CA SER A 146 0.31 5.42 16.03
C SER A 146 -0.88 4.49 15.79
N THR A 147 -0.90 3.73 14.68
CA THR A 147 -2.05 2.92 14.27
C THR A 147 -1.68 1.45 14.10
N THR A 148 -1.33 1.04 12.91
CA THR A 148 -1.11 -0.38 12.53
C THR A 148 0.10 -1.03 13.18
N HIS A 149 1.09 -0.26 13.63
CA HIS A 149 2.34 -0.74 14.21
C HIS A 149 2.57 -0.25 15.66
N ARG A 150 1.54 0.29 16.30
CA ARG A 150 1.64 0.88 17.65
C ARG A 150 2.09 -0.11 18.74
N GLN A 151 1.97 -1.43 18.50
CA GLN A 151 2.40 -2.47 19.42
C GLN A 151 3.91 -2.78 19.35
N LEU A 152 4.61 -2.24 18.35
CA LEU A 152 6.04 -2.43 18.18
C LEU A 152 6.83 -1.43 19.05
N ASP A 153 7.99 -1.86 19.54
CA ASP A 153 8.96 -0.92 20.08
C ASP A 153 9.61 -0.07 18.97
N GLN A 154 10.35 0.97 19.36
CA GLN A 154 10.95 1.91 18.39
C GLN A 154 11.89 1.24 17.40
N GLU A 155 12.69 0.25 17.84
CA GLU A 155 13.63 -0.45 16.98
C GLU A 155 12.91 -1.37 15.99
N GLN A 156 11.91 -2.11 16.47
CA GLN A 156 11.05 -2.96 15.66
C GLN A 156 10.26 -2.13 14.63
N ALA A 157 9.70 -1.00 15.05
CA ALA A 157 8.98 -0.08 14.17
C ALA A 157 9.87 0.46 13.04
N ARG A 158 11.10 0.90 13.35
CA ARG A 158 12.06 1.35 12.33
C ARG A 158 12.43 0.24 11.36
N LYS A 159 12.70 -0.98 11.86
CA LYS A 159 12.98 -2.16 11.02
C LYS A 159 11.81 -2.54 10.11
N ALA A 160 10.57 -2.31 10.57
CA ALA A 160 9.35 -2.52 9.79
C ALA A 160 9.01 -1.37 8.82
N GLY A 161 9.83 -0.31 8.77
CA GLY A 161 9.54 0.87 7.95
C GLY A 161 8.40 1.75 8.49
N ALA A 162 8.11 1.64 9.79
CA ALA A 162 7.05 2.38 10.50
C ALA A 162 7.65 3.29 11.57
N GLY A 163 8.72 4.03 11.22
CA GLY A 163 9.34 5.02 12.10
C GLY A 163 8.37 6.11 12.55
N PRO A 164 8.71 6.89 13.58
CA PRO A 164 7.83 7.91 14.13
C PRO A 164 7.51 9.05 13.16
N GLU A 165 8.35 9.27 12.16
CA GLU A 165 8.19 10.28 11.12
C GLU A 165 7.38 9.81 9.90
N VAL A 166 7.07 8.51 9.83
CA VAL A 166 6.54 7.86 8.61
C VAL A 166 5.05 8.08 8.45
N ILE A 167 4.65 8.57 7.29
CA ILE A 167 3.28 8.58 6.81
C ILE A 167 3.19 7.66 5.59
N ARG A 168 2.16 6.83 5.53
CA ARG A 168 1.85 5.97 4.39
C ARG A 168 0.64 6.50 3.65
N LEU A 169 0.77 6.62 2.35
CA LEU A 169 -0.30 6.97 1.41
C LEU A 169 -0.68 5.78 0.54
N SER A 170 -1.96 5.72 0.18
CA SER A 170 -2.47 4.94 -0.95
C SER A 170 -3.31 5.89 -1.79
N ILE A 171 -2.79 6.27 -2.94
CA ILE A 171 -3.38 7.34 -3.77
C ILE A 171 -4.53 6.78 -4.60
N GLY A 172 -5.66 7.48 -4.55
CA GLY A 172 -6.90 7.13 -5.23
C GLY A 172 -7.02 7.69 -6.65
N LEU A 173 -8.27 7.82 -7.10
CA LEU A 173 -8.62 8.25 -8.47
C LEU A 173 -9.02 9.72 -8.56
N GLU A 174 -8.99 10.45 -7.46
CA GLU A 174 -9.33 11.87 -7.38
C GLU A 174 -8.44 12.69 -8.33
N THR A 175 -8.73 13.94 -8.48
CA THR A 175 -7.85 14.87 -9.23
C THR A 175 -6.54 15.04 -8.47
N ALA A 176 -5.39 14.79 -9.09
CA ALA A 176 -4.08 14.90 -8.43
C ALA A 176 -3.86 16.26 -7.76
N ALA A 177 -4.36 17.34 -8.36
CA ALA A 177 -4.27 18.68 -7.79
C ALA A 177 -5.03 18.82 -6.45
N ASP A 178 -6.19 18.17 -6.32
CA ASP A 178 -6.98 18.20 -5.08
C ASP A 178 -6.29 17.40 -3.98
N VAL A 179 -5.73 16.23 -4.33
CA VAL A 179 -4.92 15.41 -3.42
C VAL A 179 -3.71 16.18 -2.90
N ILE A 180 -2.99 16.87 -3.79
CA ILE A 180 -1.84 17.71 -3.44
C ILE A 180 -2.28 18.90 -2.56
N ALA A 181 -3.39 19.55 -2.90
CA ALA A 181 -3.90 20.68 -2.12
C ALA A 181 -4.27 20.27 -0.69
N ASP A 182 -4.86 19.09 -0.50
CA ASP A 182 -5.18 18.56 0.83
C ASP A 182 -3.91 18.25 1.63
N LEU A 183 -2.90 17.63 1.02
CA LEU A 183 -1.60 17.40 1.68
C LEU A 183 -0.90 18.69 2.05
N GLU A 184 -0.92 19.71 1.17
CA GLU A 184 -0.31 21.01 1.43
C GLU A 184 -0.96 21.70 2.62
N GLN A 185 -2.30 21.76 2.66
CA GLN A 185 -3.00 22.38 3.78
C GLN A 185 -2.74 21.63 5.09
N ALA A 186 -2.74 20.28 5.06
CA ALA A 186 -2.51 19.44 6.23
C ALA A 186 -1.08 19.61 6.78
N LEU A 187 -0.06 19.60 5.93
CA LEU A 187 1.33 19.84 6.32
C LEU A 187 1.52 21.21 6.95
N ARG A 188 0.92 22.25 6.38
CA ARG A 188 0.97 23.61 6.93
C ARG A 188 0.22 23.74 8.25
N ALA A 189 -0.96 23.14 8.38
CA ALA A 189 -1.73 23.14 9.61
C ALA A 189 -0.96 22.46 10.76
N ALA A 190 -0.40 21.29 10.49
CA ALA A 190 0.42 20.55 11.45
C ALA A 190 1.66 21.34 11.91
N ALA A 191 2.37 22.01 10.99
CA ALA A 191 3.54 22.82 11.32
C ALA A 191 3.20 24.02 12.22
N ARG A 192 2.09 24.73 11.94
CA ARG A 192 1.61 25.84 12.78
C ARG A 192 1.28 25.41 14.20
N ALA A 193 0.59 24.26 14.35
CA ALA A 193 0.24 23.71 15.64
C ALA A 193 1.45 23.28 16.46
N THR A 194 2.50 22.78 15.79
CA THR A 194 3.77 22.38 16.44
C THR A 194 4.52 23.59 17.00
N THR A 195 4.57 24.70 16.25
CA THR A 195 5.20 25.95 16.73
C THR A 195 4.42 26.60 17.89
N ALA A 196 3.09 26.52 17.89
CA ALA A 196 2.26 27.05 18.97
C ALA A 196 2.37 26.27 20.30
N SER A 197 2.68 24.96 20.22
CA SER A 197 2.88 24.11 21.43
C SER A 197 4.28 24.26 22.04
N ALA A 198 5.24 24.85 21.33
CA ALA A 198 6.61 25.02 21.77
C ALA A 198 6.89 26.44 22.36
N ALA A 199 5.93 27.35 22.26
CA ALA A 199 5.95 28.70 22.82
C ALA A 199 5.15 28.80 24.11
#